data_4c6efb6ba2f7008533fbb4ca89b78a40
#
_entry.id   4c6efb6ba2f7008533fbb4ca89b78a40
#
_cell.length_a   1.000
_cell.length_b   1.000
_cell.length_c   1.000
_cell.angle_alpha   90.00
_cell.angle_beta   90.00
_cell.angle_gamma   90.00
#
_symmetry.space_group_name_H-M   'P 1'
#
loop_
_entity.id
_entity.type
_entity.pdbx_description
1 polymer ?
#
loop_
_entity_poly.entity_id
_entity_poly.type
_entity_poly.pdbx_seq_one_letter_code
_entity_poly.pdbx_strand_id
1 'polypeptide(L)' 'MKPASVIIMDEHPIVRMSIEVLLQKNKNITVKLKSGDSHEVLDCIRNHPIDLVILDIELTGTDAFALLKRIKNLNK' A
#
# COMPACT_ATOMS: atom_id res chain seq x y z
N MET A 1 1.12 14.68 16.61
CA MET A 1 1.31 14.39 15.17
C MET A 1 0.62 13.10 14.81
N LYS A 2 -0.16 13.09 13.74
CA LYS A 2 -0.82 11.86 13.30
C LYS A 2 0.19 10.89 12.71
N PRO A 3 0.07 9.58 13.00
CA PRO A 3 0.89 8.59 12.31
C PRO A 3 0.65 8.62 10.81
N ALA A 4 1.68 8.35 10.03
CA ALA A 4 1.54 8.19 8.59
C ALA A 4 0.78 6.91 8.28
N SER A 5 -0.20 6.99 7.41
CA SER A 5 -1.00 5.83 6.99
C SER A 5 -0.36 5.21 5.75
N VAL A 6 -0.05 3.93 5.83
CA VAL A 6 0.71 3.22 4.80
C VAL A 6 -0.09 2.03 4.28
N ILE A 7 -0.07 1.85 2.97
CA ILE A 7 -0.57 0.63 2.33
C ILE A 7 0.63 -0.17 1.81
N ILE A 8 0.60 -1.48 2.06
CA ILE A 8 1.59 -2.40 1.51
C ILE A 8 0.89 -3.26 0.46
N MET A 9 1.33 -3.18 -0.79
CA MET A 9 0.80 -4.02 -1.86
C MET A 9 1.90 -4.91 -2.40
N ASP A 10 1.75 -6.20 -2.17
CA ASP A 10 2.66 -7.24 -2.65
C ASP A 10 1.86 -8.52 -2.68
N GLU A 11 2.01 -9.31 -3.74
CA GLU A 11 1.25 -10.56 -3.84
C GLU A 11 1.83 -11.69 -2.99
N HIS A 12 3.00 -11.48 -2.36
CA HIS A 12 3.65 -12.49 -1.53
C HIS A 12 3.34 -12.23 -0.05
N PRO A 13 2.54 -13.08 0.62
CA PRO A 13 2.19 -12.86 2.03
C PRO A 13 3.38 -12.71 2.96
N ILE A 14 4.44 -13.47 2.72
CA ILE A 14 5.66 -13.40 3.55
C ILE A 14 6.32 -12.02 3.43
N VAL A 15 6.38 -11.47 2.23
CA VAL A 15 6.97 -10.15 2.00
C VAL A 15 6.14 -9.07 2.69
N ARG A 16 4.81 -9.12 2.53
CA ARG A 16 3.92 -8.17 3.19
C ARG A 16 4.11 -8.18 4.71
N MET A 17 4.16 -9.40 5.28
CA MET A 17 4.33 -9.56 6.73
C MET A 17 5.66 -9.00 7.19
N SER A 18 6.73 -9.26 6.43
CA SER A 18 8.08 -8.78 6.78
C SER A 18 8.15 -7.26 6.78
N ILE A 19 7.56 -6.63 5.77
CA ILE A 19 7.53 -5.17 5.69
C ILE A 19 6.73 -4.60 6.85
N GLU A 20 5.58 -5.20 7.14
CA GLU A 20 4.73 -4.75 8.25
C GLU A 20 5.48 -4.79 9.57
N VAL A 21 6.20 -5.89 9.84
CA VAL A 21 6.96 -6.04 11.10
C VAL A 21 8.00 -4.93 11.22
N LEU A 22 8.70 -4.62 10.13
CA LEU A 22 9.69 -3.55 10.14
C LEU A 22 9.05 -2.18 10.40
N LEU A 23 7.92 -1.91 9.77
CA LEU A 23 7.25 -0.61 9.90
C LEU A 23 6.63 -0.43 11.28
N GLN A 24 6.14 -1.51 11.90
CA GLN A 24 5.51 -1.43 13.22
C GLN A 24 6.45 -1.01 14.32
N LYS A 25 7.76 -1.08 14.09
CA LYS A 25 8.74 -0.61 15.05
C LYS A 25 8.71 0.91 15.19
N ASN A 26 8.12 1.61 14.24
CA ASN A 26 8.01 3.05 14.27
C ASN A 26 6.60 3.45 14.67
N LYS A 27 6.45 4.12 15.82
CA LYS A 27 5.16 4.56 16.34
C LYS A 27 4.46 5.59 15.46
N ASN A 28 5.19 6.22 14.56
CA ASN A 28 4.66 7.23 13.66
C ASN A 28 4.12 6.65 12.35
N ILE A 29 4.06 5.33 12.25
CA ILE A 29 3.57 4.64 11.06
C ILE A 29 2.43 3.70 11.44
N THR A 30 1.33 3.77 10.70
CA THR A 30 0.21 2.85 10.82
C THR A 30 0.02 2.13 9.49
N VAL A 31 0.10 0.80 9.50
CA VAL A 31 -0.19 0.02 8.30
C VAL A 31 -1.70 -0.13 8.17
N LYS A 32 -2.28 0.57 7.22
CA LYS A 32 -3.73 0.62 7.03
C LYS A 32 -4.25 -0.59 6.28
N LEU A 33 -3.48 -1.08 5.32
CA LEU A 33 -3.88 -2.24 4.50
C LEU A 33 -2.63 -2.98 4.03
N LYS A 34 -2.71 -4.30 4.05
CA LYS A 34 -1.76 -5.21 3.42
C LYS A 34 -2.53 -6.04 2.42
N SER A 35 -2.20 -5.96 1.16
CA SER A 35 -2.98 -6.66 0.14
C SER A 35 -2.14 -7.04 -1.06
N GLY A 36 -2.55 -8.09 -1.76
CA GLY A 36 -2.05 -8.42 -3.07
C GLY A 36 -3.02 -8.06 -4.18
N ASP A 37 -4.12 -7.40 -3.84
CA ASP A 37 -5.22 -7.11 -4.77
C ASP A 37 -5.30 -5.60 -5.02
N SER A 38 -5.09 -5.20 -6.28
CA SER A 38 -5.12 -3.80 -6.67
C SER A 38 -6.48 -3.13 -6.41
N HIS A 39 -7.58 -3.88 -6.51
CA HIS A 39 -8.91 -3.32 -6.27
C HIS A 39 -9.09 -2.93 -4.81
N GLU A 40 -8.59 -3.76 -3.89
CA GLU A 40 -8.61 -3.42 -2.47
C GLU A 40 -7.79 -2.16 -2.18
N VAL A 41 -6.62 -2.07 -2.80
CA VAL A 41 -5.74 -0.92 -2.61
C VAL A 41 -6.42 0.36 -3.09
N LEU A 42 -6.99 0.33 -4.28
CA LEU A 42 -7.68 1.51 -4.84
C LEU A 42 -8.88 1.92 -3.99
N ASP A 43 -9.66 0.95 -3.53
CA ASP A 43 -10.80 1.25 -2.66
C ASP A 43 -10.35 1.87 -1.34
N CYS A 44 -9.27 1.37 -0.77
CA CYS A 44 -8.74 1.93 0.47
C CYS A 44 -8.30 3.38 0.28
N ILE A 45 -7.63 3.68 -0.83
CA ILE A 45 -7.17 5.04 -1.12
C ILE A 45 -8.36 5.98 -1.31
N ARG A 46 -9.45 5.52 -1.94
CA ARG A 46 -10.64 6.34 -2.13
C ARG A 46 -11.35 6.67 -0.82
N ASN A 47 -11.31 5.75 0.13
CA ASN A 47 -12.13 5.84 1.34
C ASN A 47 -11.36 6.27 2.59
N HIS A 48 -10.03 6.34 2.52
CA HIS A 48 -9.19 6.68 3.66
C HIS A 48 -8.05 7.59 3.24
N PRO A 49 -7.60 8.49 4.13
CA PRO A 49 -6.39 9.28 3.86
C PRO A 49 -5.16 8.37 3.96
N ILE A 50 -4.44 8.25 2.87
CA ILE A 50 -3.23 7.41 2.79
C ILE A 50 -2.05 8.29 2.43
N ASP A 51 -0.96 8.15 3.19
CA ASP A 51 0.24 8.95 3.01
C ASP A 51 1.27 8.29 2.09
N LEU A 52 1.32 6.96 2.08
CA LEU A 52 2.34 6.23 1.35
C LEU A 52 1.82 4.87 0.92
N VAL A 53 2.13 4.49 -0.31
CA VAL A 53 1.86 3.14 -0.81
C VAL A 53 3.20 2.50 -1.16
N ILE A 54 3.49 1.35 -0.54
CA ILE A 54 4.65 0.54 -0.89
C ILE A 54 4.16 -0.50 -1.89
N LEU A 55 4.68 -0.43 -3.11
CA LEU A 55 4.17 -1.19 -4.24
C LEU A 55 5.25 -2.09 -4.82
N ASP A 56 4.95 -3.39 -4.91
CA ASP A 56 5.81 -4.34 -5.61
C ASP A 56 5.66 -4.11 -7.13
N ILE A 57 6.76 -3.87 -7.82
CA ILE A 57 6.73 -3.62 -9.26
C ILE A 57 6.66 -4.91 -10.09
N GLU A 58 6.81 -6.06 -9.45
CA GLU A 58 6.79 -7.37 -10.13
C GLU A 58 5.48 -8.12 -9.90
N LEU A 59 4.36 -7.38 -9.85
CA LEU A 59 3.04 -8.00 -9.68
C LEU A 59 2.65 -8.81 -10.92
N THR A 60 2.14 -10.02 -10.70
CA THR A 60 1.59 -10.82 -11.80
C THR A 60 0.14 -10.41 -12.04
N GLY A 61 -0.27 -10.40 -13.30
CA GLY A 61 -1.64 -10.05 -13.67
C GLY A 61 -2.02 -8.59 -13.46
N THR A 62 -1.06 -7.76 -13.04
CA THR A 62 -1.27 -6.33 -12.84
C THR A 62 -0.03 -5.58 -13.30
N ASP A 63 -0.23 -4.55 -14.12
CA ASP A 63 0.85 -3.66 -14.49
C ASP A 63 1.06 -2.66 -13.35
N ALA A 64 2.17 -2.79 -12.63
CA ALA A 64 2.46 -1.95 -11.47
C ALA A 64 2.55 -0.47 -11.84
N PHE A 65 3.10 -0.16 -13.02
CA PHE A 65 3.22 1.24 -13.46
C PHE A 65 1.86 1.83 -13.83
N ALA A 66 0.98 1.04 -14.44
CA ALA A 66 -0.38 1.48 -14.71
C ALA A 66 -1.14 1.72 -13.41
N LEU A 67 -0.98 0.83 -12.44
CA LEU A 67 -1.58 1.00 -11.13
C LEU A 67 -1.07 2.26 -10.43
N LEU A 68 0.23 2.53 -10.53
CA LEU A 68 0.81 3.73 -9.95
C LEU A 68 0.17 5.00 -10.54
N LYS A 69 -0.07 5.03 -11.83
CA LYS A 69 -0.76 6.17 -12.47
C LYS A 69 -2.17 6.35 -11.94
N ARG A 70 -2.90 5.25 -11.74
CA ARG A 70 -4.26 5.30 -11.20
C ARG A 70 -4.25 5.84 -9.77
N ILE A 71 -3.29 5.40 -8.97
CA ILE A 71 -3.15 5.88 -7.60
C ILE A 71 -2.87 7.39 -7.58
N LYS A 72 -1.97 7.85 -8.42
CA LYS A 72 -1.66 9.29 -8.51
C LYS A 72 -2.87 10.11 -8.93
N ASN A 73 -3.72 9.58 -9.80
CA ASN A 73 -4.92 10.28 -10.24
C ASN A 73 -5.97 10.39 -9.13
N LEU A 74 -5.98 9.44 -8.19
CA LEU A 74 -6.89 9.49 -7.05
C LEU A 74 -6.43 10.47 -5.99
N ASN A 75 -5.14 10.65 -5.88
CA ASN A 75 -4.52 11.48 -4.83
C ASN A 75 -4.01 12.77 -5.44
N LYS A 76 -4.90 13.74 -5.56
CA LYS A 76 -4.57 15.06 -6.11
C LYS A 76 -4.01 16.00 -5.06
#